data_c62ddf912abe082c2c7dbf080d88b482
#
_entry.id   c62ddf912abe082c2c7dbf080d88b482
#
_cell.length_a   1.000
_cell.length_b   1.000
_cell.length_c   1.000
_cell.angle_alpha   90.00
_cell.angle_beta   90.00
_cell.angle_gamma   90.00
#
_symmetry.space_group_name_H-M   'P 1'
#
loop_
_entity.id
_entity.type
_entity.pdbx_description
1 polymer ?
#
loop_
_entity_poly.entity_id
_entity_poly.type
_entity_poly.pdbx_seq_one_letter_code
_entity_poly.pdbx_strand_id
1 'polypeptide(L)'
;NKILSVIMSQKISEAENLSIKVETKIEDILFEFVNDLDLTAIFANLWDNAIEACQKIKVEDRFIRILIGRVNDFYVIYFENSFNGYVKKRFDNIISTKESHKGVGLSIIKASAEKYSGTFNVLNDDTVFKVEILLPIE
;
A
#
# COMPACT_ATOMS: atom_id res chain seq x y z
N ASN A 1 16.39 4.28 2.00
CA ASN A 1 16.55 3.07 1.19
C ASN A 1 16.45 3.42 -0.29
N LYS A 2 17.47 3.00 -1.02
CA LYS A 2 17.57 3.38 -2.45
C LYS A 2 16.48 2.75 -3.31
N ILE A 3 16.16 1.49 -3.06
CA ILE A 3 15.08 0.78 -3.79
C ILE A 3 13.75 1.46 -3.53
N LEU A 4 13.47 1.77 -2.28
CA LEU A 4 12.23 2.45 -1.92
C LEU A 4 12.13 3.82 -2.59
N SER A 5 13.22 4.59 -2.60
CA SER A 5 13.22 5.90 -3.23
C SER A 5 12.89 5.83 -4.72
N VAL A 6 13.44 4.85 -5.42
CA VAL A 6 13.16 4.65 -6.85
C VAL A 6 11.70 4.30 -7.08
N ILE A 7 11.18 3.35 -6.32
CA ILE A 7 9.77 2.92 -6.45
C ILE A 7 8.83 4.10 -6.17
N MET A 8 9.07 4.82 -5.07
CA MET A 8 8.22 5.95 -4.70
C MET A 8 8.21 7.02 -5.78
N SER A 9 9.39 7.37 -6.30
CA SER A 9 9.51 8.39 -7.34
C SER A 9 8.73 8.01 -8.60
N GLN A 10 8.89 6.78 -9.06
CA GLN A 10 8.20 6.29 -10.25
C GLN A 10 6.69 6.26 -10.06
N LYS A 11 6.23 5.76 -8.93
CA LYS A 11 4.80 5.59 -8.67
C LYS A 11 4.10 6.92 -8.40
N ILE A 12 4.76 7.85 -7.73
CA ILE A 12 4.21 9.19 -7.53
C ILE A 12 3.99 9.86 -8.89
N SER A 13 4.98 9.76 -9.78
CA SER A 13 4.87 10.33 -11.12
C SER A 13 3.72 9.69 -11.90
N GLU A 14 3.61 8.37 -11.85
CA GLU A 14 2.51 7.65 -12.51
C GLU A 14 1.14 8.10 -11.96
N ALA A 15 1.01 8.19 -10.65
CA ALA A 15 -0.24 8.61 -10.02
C ALA A 15 -0.61 10.04 -10.40
N GLU A 16 0.35 10.95 -10.39
CA GLU A 16 0.11 12.34 -10.74
C GLU A 16 -0.29 12.49 -12.21
N ASN A 17 0.28 11.67 -13.07
CA ASN A 17 -0.12 11.64 -14.49
C ASN A 17 -1.56 11.14 -14.69
N LEU A 18 -2.09 10.43 -13.71
CA LEU A 18 -3.48 9.97 -13.70
C LEU A 18 -4.39 10.91 -12.92
N SER A 19 -3.90 12.12 -12.63
CA SER A 19 -4.64 13.14 -11.89
C SER A 19 -5.04 12.69 -10.48
N ILE A 20 -4.18 11.92 -9.85
CA ILE A 20 -4.36 11.50 -8.45
C ILE A 20 -3.58 12.45 -7.56
N LYS A 21 -4.23 12.99 -6.55
CA LYS A 21 -3.57 13.84 -5.57
C LYS A 21 -2.79 12.95 -4.60
N VAL A 22 -1.48 13.11 -4.54
CA VAL A 22 -0.63 12.29 -3.68
C VAL A 22 -0.09 13.14 -2.53
N GLU A 23 -0.27 12.63 -1.31
CA GLU A 23 0.30 13.25 -0.11
C GLU A 23 1.18 12.20 0.58
N THR A 24 2.38 12.58 0.95
CA THR A 24 3.31 11.66 1.59
C THR A 24 3.90 12.25 2.87
N LYS A 25 4.09 11.39 3.85
CA LYS A 25 4.84 11.70 5.06
C LYS A 25 5.75 10.51 5.31
N ILE A 26 7.01 10.66 4.92
CA ILE A 26 7.96 9.56 4.88
C ILE A 26 9.18 9.91 5.70
N GLU A 27 9.45 9.10 6.73
CA GLU A 27 10.69 9.19 7.48
C GLU A 27 11.78 8.41 6.77
N ASP A 28 13.03 8.81 6.99
CA ASP A 28 14.16 8.15 6.38
C ASP A 28 14.44 6.83 7.11
N ILE A 29 13.85 5.76 6.61
CA ILE A 29 13.96 4.43 7.17
C ILE A 29 14.70 3.53 6.19
N LEU A 30 15.66 2.77 6.69
CA LEU A 30 16.50 1.92 5.83
C LEU A 30 15.87 0.57 5.51
N PHE A 31 15.02 0.04 6.39
CA PHE A 31 14.43 -1.30 6.25
C PHE A 31 15.52 -2.37 6.08
N GLU A 32 16.60 -2.29 6.85
CA GLU A 32 17.79 -3.12 6.65
C GLU A 32 17.53 -4.62 6.71
N PHE A 33 16.56 -5.05 7.53
CA PHE A 33 16.26 -6.46 7.70
C PHE A 33 15.30 -7.01 6.63
N VAL A 34 14.79 -6.15 5.75
CA VAL A 34 13.89 -6.56 4.66
C VAL A 34 14.69 -6.61 3.37
N ASN A 35 14.72 -7.77 2.69
CA ASN A 35 15.47 -7.84 1.45
C ASN A 35 14.79 -7.01 0.35
N ASP A 36 15.58 -6.63 -0.65
CA ASP A 36 15.11 -5.73 -1.70
C ASP A 36 13.96 -6.29 -2.51
N LEU A 37 13.94 -7.59 -2.72
CA LEU A 37 12.88 -8.24 -3.49
C LEU A 37 11.55 -8.17 -2.73
N ASP A 38 11.57 -8.45 -1.44
CA ASP A 38 10.36 -8.36 -0.61
C ASP A 38 9.89 -6.92 -0.47
N LEU A 39 10.81 -5.99 -0.31
CA LEU A 39 10.47 -4.57 -0.21
C LEU A 39 9.81 -4.09 -1.50
N THR A 40 10.34 -4.49 -2.63
CA THR A 40 9.75 -4.18 -3.94
C THR A 40 8.35 -4.78 -4.06
N ALA A 41 8.18 -6.04 -3.67
CA ALA A 41 6.88 -6.69 -3.74
C ALA A 41 5.84 -5.97 -2.88
N ILE A 42 6.21 -5.58 -1.68
CA ILE A 42 5.30 -4.85 -0.79
C ILE A 42 4.87 -3.53 -1.42
N PHE A 43 5.84 -2.68 -1.77
CA PHE A 43 5.52 -1.33 -2.22
C PHE A 43 4.92 -1.29 -3.62
N ALA A 44 5.38 -2.12 -4.54
CA ALA A 44 4.79 -2.14 -5.87
C ALA A 44 3.31 -2.57 -5.82
N ASN A 45 2.99 -3.57 -5.00
CA ASN A 45 1.61 -4.03 -4.86
C ASN A 45 0.72 -3.00 -4.13
N LEU A 46 1.26 -2.34 -3.10
CA LEU A 46 0.51 -1.28 -2.42
C LEU A 46 0.16 -0.14 -3.39
N TRP A 47 1.12 0.31 -4.16
CA TRP A 47 0.91 1.38 -5.13
C TRP A 47 -0.06 0.98 -6.24
N ASP A 48 0.12 -0.20 -6.82
CA ASP A 48 -0.75 -0.65 -7.90
C ASP A 48 -2.19 -0.77 -7.44
N ASN A 49 -2.39 -1.31 -6.24
CA ASN A 49 -3.73 -1.43 -5.67
C ASN A 49 -4.37 -0.04 -5.49
N ALA A 50 -3.63 0.91 -4.95
CA ALA A 50 -4.13 2.26 -4.71
C ALA A 50 -4.43 3.01 -6.02
N ILE A 51 -3.52 2.95 -6.98
CA ILE A 51 -3.68 3.62 -8.28
C ILE A 51 -4.89 3.06 -9.02
N GLU A 52 -5.01 1.74 -9.07
CA GLU A 52 -6.11 1.11 -9.78
C GLU A 52 -7.47 1.42 -9.14
N ALA A 53 -7.51 1.50 -7.82
CA ALA A 53 -8.74 1.89 -7.13
C ALA A 53 -9.15 3.32 -7.50
N CYS A 54 -8.19 4.24 -7.56
CA CYS A 54 -8.45 5.62 -7.94
C CYS A 54 -8.95 5.76 -9.37
N GLN A 55 -8.51 4.89 -10.27
CA GLN A 55 -8.93 4.95 -11.67
C GLN A 55 -10.41 4.60 -11.86
N LYS A 56 -11.04 4.02 -10.87
CA LYS A 56 -12.46 3.64 -10.93
C LYS A 56 -13.41 4.73 -10.45
N ILE A 57 -12.88 5.86 -10.01
CA ILE A 57 -13.69 6.95 -9.48
C ILE A 57 -13.38 8.25 -10.24
N LYS A 58 -14.19 9.28 -9.99
CA LYS A 58 -14.04 10.57 -10.64
C LYS A 58 -12.68 11.18 -10.31
N VAL A 59 -12.09 11.86 -11.29
CA VAL A 59 -10.79 12.50 -11.15
C VAL A 59 -10.72 13.41 -9.92
N GLU A 60 -11.74 14.22 -9.69
CA GLU A 60 -11.75 15.17 -8.58
C GLU A 60 -11.77 14.52 -7.21
N ASP A 61 -12.09 13.23 -7.13
CA ASP A 61 -12.16 12.49 -5.87
C ASP A 61 -10.92 11.63 -5.61
N ARG A 62 -9.97 11.60 -6.53
CA ARG A 62 -8.79 10.72 -6.45
C ARG A 62 -7.74 11.25 -5.50
N PHE A 63 -7.38 10.44 -4.51
CA PHE A 63 -6.24 10.75 -3.66
C PHE A 63 -5.57 9.48 -3.14
N ILE A 64 -4.28 9.60 -2.85
CA ILE A 64 -3.48 8.58 -2.17
C ILE A 64 -2.67 9.30 -1.10
N ARG A 65 -2.75 8.80 0.13
CA ARG A 65 -1.94 9.29 1.25
C ARG A 65 -1.07 8.17 1.76
N ILE A 66 0.19 8.49 2.01
CA ILE A 66 1.17 7.49 2.43
C ILE A 66 1.90 8.02 3.65
N LEU A 67 2.01 7.15 4.65
CA LEU A 67 2.81 7.42 5.82
C LEU A 67 3.77 6.25 6.02
N ILE A 68 5.05 6.55 6.12
CA ILE A 68 6.09 5.58 6.41
C ILE A 68 6.89 6.15 7.57
N GLY A 69 6.98 5.42 8.66
CA GLY A 69 7.67 5.92 9.82
C GLY A 69 7.99 4.84 10.83
N ARG A 70 8.52 5.26 11.95
CA ARG A 70 8.82 4.38 13.07
C ARG A 70 7.97 4.79 14.26
N VAL A 71 7.28 3.82 14.85
CA VAL A 71 6.51 4.02 16.08
C VAL A 71 6.96 2.94 17.07
N ASN A 72 7.64 3.35 18.14
CA ASN A 72 8.23 2.44 19.12
C ASN A 72 9.18 1.45 18.43
N ASP A 73 8.90 0.16 18.56
CA ASP A 73 9.74 -0.90 18.01
C ASP A 73 9.21 -1.45 16.69
N PHE A 74 8.42 -0.65 15.99
CA PHE A 74 7.84 -1.05 14.72
C PHE A 74 8.11 -0.02 13.62
N TYR A 75 8.35 -0.51 12.42
CA TYR A 75 8.21 0.31 11.22
C TYR A 75 6.75 0.22 10.79
N VAL A 76 6.17 1.37 10.44
CA VAL A 76 4.80 1.49 10.00
C VAL A 76 4.79 1.86 8.53
N ILE A 77 4.02 1.11 7.75
CA ILE A 77 3.75 1.44 6.35
C ILE A 77 2.23 1.58 6.25
N TYR A 78 1.77 2.76 5.88
CA TYR A 78 0.35 3.06 5.80
C TYR A 78 0.00 3.68 4.46
N PHE A 79 -0.91 3.04 3.74
CA PHE A 79 -1.45 3.55 2.48
C PHE A 79 -2.94 3.76 2.61
N GLU A 80 -3.39 4.93 2.18
CA GLU A 80 -4.80 5.29 2.19
C GLU A 80 -5.16 5.81 0.81
N ASN A 81 -6.25 5.34 0.25
CA ASN A 81 -6.70 5.82 -1.06
C ASN A 81 -8.21 5.93 -1.12
N SER A 82 -8.69 6.86 -1.94
CA SER A 82 -10.09 6.91 -2.27
C SER A 82 -10.46 5.72 -3.16
N PHE A 83 -11.70 5.25 -3.06
CA PHE A 83 -12.17 4.14 -3.88
C PHE A 83 -13.70 4.19 -3.98
N ASN A 84 -14.27 3.24 -4.73
CA ASN A 84 -15.71 3.23 -5.03
C ASN A 84 -16.59 2.58 -3.94
N GLY A 85 -16.00 2.17 -2.84
CA GLY A 85 -16.73 1.57 -1.72
C GLY A 85 -16.98 0.08 -1.86
N TYR A 86 -16.58 -0.53 -2.96
CA TYR A 86 -16.85 -1.94 -3.21
C TYR A 86 -15.62 -2.80 -2.98
N VAL A 87 -15.70 -3.72 -2.02
CA VAL A 87 -14.67 -4.74 -1.79
C VAL A 87 -15.35 -6.09 -1.76
N LYS A 88 -14.63 -7.12 -2.19
CA LYS A 88 -15.09 -8.49 -2.17
C LYS A 88 -14.42 -9.20 -1.00
N LYS A 89 -15.23 -9.67 -0.06
CA LYS A 89 -14.73 -10.47 1.06
C LYS A 89 -14.82 -11.94 0.69
N ARG A 90 -13.80 -12.68 1.07
CA ARG A 90 -13.76 -14.11 0.82
C ARG A 90 -13.02 -14.76 1.97
N PHE A 91 -13.69 -15.63 2.70
CA PHE A 91 -13.19 -16.18 3.96
C PHE A 91 -12.90 -14.99 4.88
N ASP A 92 -11.69 -14.84 5.35
CA ASP A 92 -11.28 -13.72 6.17
C ASP A 92 -10.44 -12.71 5.41
N ASN A 93 -10.42 -12.83 4.08
CA ASN A 93 -9.60 -11.98 3.23
C ASN A 93 -10.46 -10.98 2.47
N ILE A 94 -9.89 -9.81 2.23
CA ILE A 94 -10.51 -8.81 1.38
C ILE A 94 -9.78 -8.86 0.04
N ILE A 95 -10.56 -9.03 -1.02
CA ILE A 95 -10.04 -9.11 -2.38
C ILE A 95 -10.56 -7.89 -3.13
N SER A 96 -9.70 -7.24 -3.91
CA SER A 96 -10.09 -6.09 -4.71
C SER A 96 -11.20 -6.48 -5.69
N THR A 97 -12.00 -5.52 -6.11
CA THR A 97 -13.11 -5.71 -7.06
C THR A 97 -12.65 -5.97 -8.48
N LYS A 98 -11.36 -5.88 -8.72
CA LYS A 98 -10.78 -6.09 -10.04
C LYS A 98 -10.55 -7.58 -10.30
N GLU A 99 -9.83 -7.86 -11.36
CA GLU A 99 -9.46 -9.22 -11.70
C GLU A 99 -8.84 -9.96 -10.52
N SER A 100 -8.93 -11.27 -10.54
CA SER A 100 -8.42 -12.12 -9.45
C SER A 100 -6.95 -11.84 -9.10
N HIS A 101 -6.14 -11.39 -10.06
CA HIS A 101 -4.74 -11.08 -9.78
C HIS A 101 -4.58 -9.90 -8.80
N LYS A 102 -5.61 -9.06 -8.63
CA LYS A 102 -5.57 -7.96 -7.66
C LYS A 102 -5.70 -8.48 -6.23
N GLY A 103 -6.49 -9.52 -6.04
CA GLY A 103 -6.52 -10.22 -4.77
C GLY A 103 -5.17 -10.87 -4.47
N VAL A 104 -4.48 -11.33 -5.51
CA VAL A 104 -3.12 -11.87 -5.37
C VAL A 104 -2.16 -10.80 -4.85
N GLY A 105 -2.29 -9.56 -5.31
CA GLY A 105 -1.46 -8.47 -4.83
C GLY A 105 -1.56 -8.25 -3.32
N LEU A 106 -2.79 -8.22 -2.78
CA LEU A 106 -2.98 -8.10 -1.34
C LEU A 106 -2.45 -9.32 -0.59
N SER A 107 -2.61 -10.51 -1.14
CA SER A 107 -2.08 -11.74 -0.55
C SER A 107 -0.55 -11.73 -0.48
N ILE A 108 0.10 -11.20 -1.49
CA ILE A 108 1.56 -11.06 -1.52
C ILE A 108 2.02 -10.11 -0.43
N ILE A 109 1.34 -8.97 -0.26
CA ILE A 109 1.69 -8.00 0.78
C ILE A 109 1.57 -8.66 2.16
N LYS A 110 0.46 -9.35 2.40
CA LYS A 110 0.24 -10.03 3.68
C LYS A 110 1.32 -11.07 3.96
N ALA A 111 1.61 -11.93 2.98
CA ALA A 111 2.63 -12.96 3.13
C ALA A 111 4.00 -12.36 3.38
N SER A 112 4.34 -11.27 2.69
CA SER A 112 5.62 -10.59 2.89
C SER A 112 5.72 -9.99 4.28
N ALA A 113 4.66 -9.37 4.78
CA ALA A 113 4.66 -8.82 6.13
C ALA A 113 4.85 -9.92 7.16
N GLU A 114 4.12 -11.03 7.00
CA GLU A 114 4.20 -12.16 7.93
C GLU A 114 5.58 -12.83 7.92
N LYS A 115 6.27 -12.82 6.81
CA LYS A 115 7.63 -13.34 6.70
C LYS A 115 8.59 -12.62 7.67
N TYR A 116 8.35 -11.35 7.94
CA TYR A 116 9.15 -10.54 8.86
C TYR A 116 8.48 -10.40 10.23
N SER A 117 7.58 -11.31 10.55
CA SER A 117 6.84 -11.32 11.82
C SER A 117 5.97 -10.08 12.01
N GLY A 118 5.59 -9.47 10.90
CA GLY A 118 4.75 -8.28 10.92
C GLY A 118 3.27 -8.59 10.81
N THR A 119 2.48 -7.55 10.84
CA THR A 119 1.03 -7.63 10.70
C THR A 119 0.56 -6.86 9.49
N PHE A 120 -0.57 -7.28 8.95
CA PHE A 120 -1.20 -6.68 7.78
C PHE A 120 -2.68 -6.49 8.11
N ASN A 121 -3.15 -5.25 8.06
CA ASN A 121 -4.53 -4.93 8.33
C ASN A 121 -5.12 -4.10 7.22
N VAL A 122 -6.35 -4.41 6.84
CA VAL A 122 -7.12 -3.65 5.86
C VAL A 122 -8.33 -3.06 6.57
N LEU A 123 -8.51 -1.75 6.44
CA LEU A 123 -9.64 -1.02 6.98
C LEU A 123 -10.27 -0.23 5.84
N ASN A 124 -11.58 -0.15 5.83
CA ASN A 124 -12.26 0.65 4.80
C ASN A 124 -13.60 1.15 5.29
N ASP A 125 -14.00 2.30 4.76
CA ASP A 125 -15.37 2.77 4.84
C ASP A 125 -15.93 2.83 3.41
N ASP A 126 -16.95 3.63 3.17
CA ASP A 126 -17.59 3.68 1.85
C ASP A 126 -16.78 4.41 0.79
N THR A 127 -15.80 5.21 1.19
CA THR A 127 -15.05 6.07 0.26
C THR A 127 -13.55 5.95 0.38
N VAL A 128 -13.03 5.38 1.46
CA VAL A 128 -11.58 5.33 1.73
C VAL A 128 -11.17 3.90 2.07
N PHE A 129 -10.12 3.44 1.42
CA PHE A 129 -9.51 2.13 1.64
C PHE A 129 -8.14 2.33 2.26
N LYS A 130 -7.85 1.59 3.34
CA LYS A 130 -6.63 1.75 4.11
C LYS A 130 -5.93 0.41 4.29
N VAL A 131 -4.61 0.42 4.11
CA VAL A 131 -3.76 -0.75 4.39
C VAL A 131 -2.70 -0.31 5.38
N GLU A 132 -2.56 -1.07 6.45
CA GLU A 132 -1.53 -0.81 7.46
C GLU A 132 -0.66 -2.04 7.63
N ILE A 133 0.64 -1.84 7.57
CA ILE A 133 1.64 -2.89 7.79
C ILE A 133 2.54 -2.44 8.95
N LEU A 134 2.71 -3.31 9.92
CA LEU A 134 3.63 -3.10 11.03
C LEU A 134 4.71 -4.16 10.96
N LEU A 135 5.97 -3.74 10.93
CA LEU A 135 7.12 -4.64 10.89
C LEU A 135 7.97 -4.43 12.15
N PRO A 136 8.11 -5.47 12.99
CA PRO A 136 8.95 -5.35 14.18
C PRO A 136 10.39 -5.04 13.81
N ILE A 137 11.01 -4.13 14.53
CA ILE A 137 12.41 -3.79 14.35
C ILE A 137 13.25 -4.75 15.19
N GLU A 138 14.16 -5.44 14.54
CA GLU A 138 15.00 -6.42 15.21
C GLU A 138 16.18 -5.76 15.91
#